data_49dc50c7c54be418075db305ef1ef395
#
_entry.id   49dc50c7c54be418075db305ef1ef395
#
_cell.length_a   1.000
_cell.length_b   1.000
_cell.length_c   1.000
_cell.angle_alpha   90.00
_cell.angle_beta   90.00
_cell.angle_gamma   90.00
#
_symmetry.space_group_name_H-M   'P 1'
#
loop_
_entity.id
_entity.type
_entity.pdbx_description
1 polymer ?
#
loop_
_entity_poly.entity_id
_entity_poly.type
_entity_poly.pdbx_seq_one_letter_code
_entity_poly.pdbx_strand_id
1 'polypeptide(L)'
;MAITKNKISFFLFFLILFSSASFAEPYKNLSEYNFFKDIKKQIPADNVIPYKIANPLFSDYSYKFRFVHIPENKAAEYSYGSVFKFPIGTTIIKTFAYPIDERNLEEGFKLLETRLLVKNDFGWIPLSYIWNDEQTNAYLKYTGHTFNVSWISEKGEEKFVRYRAPNVNQCKSCHEINEKIQPIGPKGRNMNIDFNYQNGKANQIDYWQKRNLLKNIPNILNENPAIWDDINYNISDRARSYLDANCAHCHQKGASANNSGFYLNLDETNNSILGFYKSPVAAGRGSGGLKYIINPGKPDESILLYRMNSTDPGVMMPELSRNLKHEE
;
A
#
# COMPACT_ATOMS: atom_id res chain seq x y z
N MET A 1 -4.20 -18.64 -83.97
CA MET A 1 -2.94 -18.63 -83.19
C MET A 1 -3.17 -17.67 -82.02
N ALA A 2 -3.60 -18.20 -80.86
CA ALA A 2 -3.99 -17.41 -79.67
C ALA A 2 -2.95 -17.62 -78.62
N ILE A 3 -2.31 -16.52 -78.22
CA ILE A 3 -1.27 -16.50 -77.14
C ILE A 3 -1.95 -16.25 -75.78
N THR A 4 -1.99 -17.29 -74.97
CA THR A 4 -2.44 -17.20 -73.56
C THR A 4 -1.38 -16.54 -72.65
N LYS A 5 -1.70 -15.40 -72.09
CA LYS A 5 -0.87 -14.73 -71.09
C LYS A 5 -1.15 -15.33 -69.67
N ASN A 6 -0.18 -16.06 -69.14
CA ASN A 6 -0.18 -16.48 -67.76
C ASN A 6 0.08 -15.29 -66.82
N LYS A 7 -0.89 -14.96 -65.98
CA LYS A 7 -0.72 -14.05 -64.86
C LYS A 7 -0.19 -14.84 -63.66
N ILE A 8 1.07 -14.63 -63.29
CA ILE A 8 1.65 -15.10 -62.04
C ILE A 8 1.23 -14.11 -60.95
N SER A 9 0.35 -14.55 -60.06
CA SER A 9 -0.07 -13.80 -58.88
C SER A 9 0.96 -14.01 -57.77
N PHE A 10 1.71 -12.96 -57.45
CA PHE A 10 2.67 -12.97 -56.32
C PHE A 10 1.88 -12.70 -55.02
N PHE A 11 1.63 -13.75 -54.23
CA PHE A 11 1.06 -13.61 -52.89
C PHE A 11 2.18 -13.22 -51.91
N LEU A 12 2.25 -11.95 -51.55
CA LEU A 12 3.14 -11.48 -50.49
C LEU A 12 2.56 -11.94 -49.13
N PHE A 13 3.17 -12.94 -48.52
CA PHE A 13 2.87 -13.37 -47.18
C PHE A 13 3.53 -12.37 -46.21
N PHE A 14 2.74 -11.44 -45.68
CA PHE A 14 3.18 -10.55 -44.60
C PHE A 14 3.25 -11.36 -43.29
N LEU A 15 4.45 -11.81 -42.92
CA LEU A 15 4.71 -12.40 -41.60
C LEU A 15 4.64 -11.30 -40.55
N ILE A 16 3.48 -11.15 -39.91
CA ILE A 16 3.34 -10.31 -38.71
C ILE A 16 4.04 -11.06 -37.58
N LEU A 17 5.27 -10.67 -37.29
CA LEU A 17 5.97 -11.08 -36.05
C LEU A 17 5.23 -10.44 -34.85
N PHE A 18 4.31 -11.18 -34.26
CA PHE A 18 3.84 -10.87 -32.93
C PHE A 18 5.02 -11.05 -31.97
N SER A 19 5.67 -9.98 -31.61
CA SER A 19 6.53 -9.94 -30.44
C SER A 19 5.63 -10.16 -29.23
N SER A 20 5.50 -11.42 -28.81
CA SER A 20 4.92 -11.72 -27.50
C SER A 20 5.85 -11.14 -26.45
N ALA A 21 5.45 -10.01 -25.82
CA ALA A 21 6.10 -9.51 -24.64
C ALA A 21 6.05 -10.64 -23.60
N SER A 22 7.15 -11.37 -23.47
CA SER A 22 7.28 -12.46 -22.50
C SER A 22 7.28 -11.82 -21.12
N PHE A 23 6.24 -12.09 -20.35
CA PHE A 23 6.23 -11.78 -18.93
C PHE A 23 7.26 -12.69 -18.25
N ALA A 24 8.34 -12.10 -17.73
CA ALA A 24 9.29 -12.87 -16.93
C ALA A 24 8.58 -13.37 -15.68
N GLU A 25 8.59 -14.69 -15.46
CA GLU A 25 8.01 -15.26 -14.24
C GLU A 25 8.63 -14.62 -13.00
N PRO A 26 7.83 -14.30 -11.96
CA PRO A 26 8.36 -13.83 -10.70
C PRO A 26 9.34 -14.84 -10.10
N TYR A 27 10.42 -14.36 -9.52
CA TYR A 27 11.35 -15.23 -8.80
C TYR A 27 10.64 -15.99 -7.68
N LYS A 28 11.05 -17.22 -7.43
CA LYS A 28 10.50 -18.05 -6.35
C LYS A 28 10.96 -17.59 -4.97
N ASN A 29 12.17 -17.07 -4.90
CA ASN A 29 12.80 -16.59 -3.67
C ASN A 29 12.98 -15.08 -3.70
N LEU A 30 12.70 -14.40 -2.58
CA LEU A 30 12.88 -12.96 -2.48
C LEU A 30 14.36 -12.54 -2.67
N SER A 31 15.30 -13.37 -2.23
CA SER A 31 16.74 -13.11 -2.37
C SER A 31 17.20 -12.98 -3.83
N GLU A 32 16.52 -13.62 -4.77
CA GLU A 32 16.88 -13.59 -6.21
C GLU A 32 16.74 -12.19 -6.84
N TYR A 33 15.94 -11.30 -6.24
CA TYR A 33 15.81 -9.90 -6.66
C TYR A 33 17.03 -9.04 -6.29
N ASN A 34 17.88 -9.49 -5.37
CA ASN A 34 19.03 -8.73 -4.88
C ASN A 34 18.69 -7.34 -4.32
N PHE A 35 17.51 -7.18 -3.72
CA PHE A 35 17.07 -5.91 -3.13
C PHE A 35 17.77 -5.56 -1.82
N PHE A 36 18.42 -6.52 -1.18
CA PHE A 36 19.02 -6.35 0.14
C PHE A 36 20.46 -6.83 0.17
N LYS A 37 21.33 -6.07 0.85
CA LYS A 37 22.69 -6.50 1.26
C LYS A 37 22.62 -7.50 2.40
N ASP A 38 21.69 -7.28 3.33
CA ASP A 38 21.33 -8.20 4.40
C ASP A 38 19.79 -8.29 4.45
N ILE A 39 19.28 -9.39 3.95
CA ILE A 39 17.84 -9.58 3.80
C ILE A 39 17.15 -9.73 5.16
N LYS A 40 17.79 -10.37 6.15
CA LYS A 40 17.26 -10.56 7.51
C LYS A 40 17.19 -9.25 8.27
N LYS A 41 18.20 -8.40 8.15
CA LYS A 41 18.26 -7.08 8.79
C LYS A 41 17.55 -6.00 7.98
N GLN A 42 16.97 -6.36 6.83
CA GLN A 42 16.33 -5.42 5.91
C GLN A 42 17.26 -4.25 5.50
N ILE A 43 18.56 -4.53 5.36
CA ILE A 43 19.56 -3.55 4.88
C ILE A 43 19.46 -3.52 3.35
N PRO A 44 19.02 -2.41 2.74
CA PRO A 44 18.80 -2.36 1.30
C PRO A 44 20.12 -2.35 0.51
N ALA A 45 20.05 -2.84 -0.73
CA ALA A 45 21.11 -2.64 -1.72
C ALA A 45 21.21 -1.14 -2.11
N ASP A 46 22.31 -0.72 -2.74
CA ASP A 46 22.59 0.69 -3.00
C ASP A 46 21.60 1.37 -3.95
N ASN A 47 20.95 0.58 -4.81
CA ASN A 47 19.91 1.02 -5.75
C ASN A 47 18.48 0.87 -5.21
N VAL A 48 18.33 0.52 -3.93
CA VAL A 48 17.04 0.36 -3.24
C VAL A 48 16.95 1.38 -2.12
N ILE A 49 15.97 2.26 -2.20
CA ILE A 49 15.85 3.42 -1.33
C ILE A 49 14.79 3.18 -0.26
N PRO A 50 15.16 3.21 1.03
CA PRO A 50 14.20 3.15 2.12
C PRO A 50 13.37 4.42 2.20
N TYR A 51 12.10 4.29 2.60
CA TYR A 51 11.22 5.42 2.87
C TYR A 51 10.19 5.10 3.95
N LYS A 52 9.59 6.14 4.52
CA LYS A 52 8.42 6.04 5.39
C LYS A 52 7.28 6.90 4.85
N ILE A 53 6.11 6.75 5.41
CA ILE A 53 4.93 7.55 5.09
C ILE A 53 4.43 8.25 6.35
N ALA A 54 3.91 9.47 6.18
CA ALA A 54 3.49 10.34 7.28
C ALA A 54 2.43 9.67 8.16
N ASN A 55 1.40 9.12 7.53
CA ASN A 55 0.30 8.44 8.23
C ASN A 55 0.24 6.98 7.75
N PRO A 56 0.86 6.03 8.49
CA PRO A 56 0.86 4.62 8.09
C PRO A 56 -0.50 3.97 8.32
N LEU A 57 -0.89 3.09 7.38
CA LEU A 57 -2.04 2.21 7.53
C LEU A 57 -1.84 1.29 8.72
N PHE A 58 -2.83 1.21 9.61
CA PHE A 58 -2.88 0.23 10.70
C PHE A 58 -2.99 -1.20 10.16
N SER A 59 -2.23 -2.12 10.71
CA SER A 59 -2.33 -3.56 10.46
C SER A 59 -1.78 -4.32 11.67
N ASP A 60 -2.61 -4.48 12.69
CA ASP A 60 -2.34 -5.27 13.89
C ASP A 60 -1.00 -4.92 14.58
N TYR A 61 -0.67 -3.63 14.66
CA TYR A 61 0.58 -3.13 15.26
C TYR A 61 1.89 -3.61 14.58
N SER A 62 1.79 -4.26 13.40
CA SER A 62 2.98 -4.71 12.69
C SER A 62 3.88 -3.54 12.29
N TYR A 63 5.18 -3.69 12.49
CA TYR A 63 6.19 -2.81 11.93
C TYR A 63 6.28 -2.99 10.41
N LYS A 64 6.62 -1.92 9.68
CA LYS A 64 6.63 -1.95 8.21
C LYS A 64 7.88 -1.29 7.66
N PHE A 65 8.80 -2.11 7.15
CA PHE A 65 9.90 -1.63 6.32
C PHE A 65 9.37 -1.36 4.92
N ARG A 66 9.77 -0.23 4.33
CA ARG A 66 9.36 0.18 2.98
C ARG A 66 10.54 0.63 2.18
N PHE A 67 10.60 0.13 0.95
CA PHE A 67 11.66 0.46 0.03
C PHE A 67 11.10 0.63 -1.38
N VAL A 68 11.86 1.31 -2.24
CA VAL A 68 11.61 1.41 -3.66
C VAL A 68 12.88 1.13 -4.44
N HIS A 69 12.74 0.33 -5.48
CA HIS A 69 13.73 0.16 -6.54
C HIS A 69 13.20 0.84 -7.80
N ILE A 70 13.91 1.83 -8.31
CA ILE A 70 13.64 2.48 -9.60
C ILE A 70 14.81 2.12 -10.52
N PRO A 71 14.56 1.66 -11.76
CA PRO A 71 15.64 1.32 -12.69
C PRO A 71 16.61 2.47 -12.91
N GLU A 72 17.87 2.16 -13.17
CA GLU A 72 18.90 3.16 -13.45
C GLU A 72 18.47 4.12 -14.58
N ASN A 73 18.88 5.38 -14.44
CA ASN A 73 18.55 6.47 -15.39
C ASN A 73 17.05 6.72 -15.60
N LYS A 74 16.19 6.20 -14.69
CA LYS A 74 14.76 6.50 -14.68
C LYS A 74 14.36 7.20 -13.39
N ALA A 75 13.29 8.00 -13.46
CA ALA A 75 12.72 8.71 -12.32
C ALA A 75 11.21 8.55 -12.28
N ALA A 76 10.64 8.55 -11.09
CA ALA A 76 9.22 8.79 -10.90
C ALA A 76 8.89 10.26 -11.19
N GLU A 77 7.63 10.54 -11.53
CA GLU A 77 7.13 11.91 -11.68
C GLU A 77 6.21 12.24 -10.52
N TYR A 78 6.39 13.43 -9.96
CA TYR A 78 5.49 13.96 -8.96
C TYR A 78 4.07 14.05 -9.51
N SER A 79 3.07 13.73 -8.68
CA SER A 79 1.66 13.82 -9.04
C SER A 79 0.89 14.36 -7.82
N TYR A 80 0.35 15.57 -7.96
CA TYR A 80 -0.38 16.24 -6.88
C TYR A 80 -1.59 15.40 -6.43
N GLY A 81 -1.78 15.23 -5.12
CA GLY A 81 -2.89 14.48 -4.53
C GLY A 81 -2.89 12.96 -4.81
N SER A 82 -2.00 12.49 -5.68
CA SER A 82 -1.98 11.11 -6.18
C SER A 82 -0.63 10.44 -5.97
N VAL A 83 -0.59 9.13 -6.15
CA VAL A 83 0.65 8.35 -6.15
C VAL A 83 1.56 8.84 -7.29
N PHE A 84 2.87 8.92 -7.03
CA PHE A 84 3.85 9.26 -8.04
C PHE A 84 3.75 8.35 -9.27
N LYS A 85 3.98 8.90 -10.46
CA LYS A 85 3.99 8.12 -11.70
C LYS A 85 5.33 7.42 -11.84
N PHE A 86 5.39 6.18 -11.45
CA PHE A 86 6.61 5.36 -11.53
C PHE A 86 6.86 4.84 -12.95
N PRO A 87 8.12 4.75 -13.39
CA PRO A 87 8.49 4.12 -14.65
C PRO A 87 8.33 2.59 -14.60
N ILE A 88 8.24 1.96 -15.79
CA ILE A 88 8.30 0.51 -15.93
C ILE A 88 9.61 -0.02 -15.38
N GLY A 89 9.54 -1.16 -14.69
CA GLY A 89 10.65 -1.79 -13.97
C GLY A 89 10.77 -1.36 -12.51
N THR A 90 9.97 -0.38 -12.05
CA THR A 90 9.93 -0.02 -10.63
C THR A 90 9.35 -1.15 -9.79
N THR A 91 9.97 -1.39 -8.63
CA THR A 91 9.41 -2.28 -7.61
C THR A 91 9.26 -1.53 -6.29
N ILE A 92 8.04 -1.53 -5.75
CA ILE A 92 7.76 -1.06 -4.38
C ILE A 92 7.77 -2.28 -3.47
N ILE A 93 8.53 -2.21 -2.38
CA ILE A 93 8.80 -3.31 -1.46
C ILE A 93 8.28 -2.94 -0.08
N LYS A 94 7.53 -3.82 0.55
CA LYS A 94 6.98 -3.61 1.89
C LYS A 94 7.06 -4.89 2.70
N THR A 95 7.91 -4.90 3.73
CA THR A 95 8.05 -6.02 4.66
C THR A 95 7.26 -5.74 5.94
N PHE A 96 6.45 -6.70 6.35
CA PHE A 96 5.70 -6.69 7.61
C PHE A 96 6.44 -7.54 8.63
N ALA A 97 6.62 -7.00 9.83
CA ALA A 97 7.39 -7.61 10.88
C ALA A 97 6.84 -7.24 12.27
N TYR A 98 7.23 -8.00 13.27
CA TYR A 98 7.04 -7.62 14.66
C TYR A 98 8.41 -7.54 15.33
N PRO A 99 8.69 -6.51 16.15
CA PRO A 99 9.87 -6.51 16.98
C PRO A 99 9.77 -7.66 18.00
N ILE A 100 10.87 -8.16 18.46
CA ILE A 100 10.90 -9.12 19.56
C ILE A 100 10.44 -8.40 20.84
N ASP A 101 10.99 -7.20 21.08
CA ASP A 101 10.63 -6.30 22.16
C ASP A 101 10.58 -4.85 21.62
N GLU A 102 9.43 -4.16 21.75
CA GLU A 102 9.28 -2.76 21.30
C GLU A 102 10.17 -1.78 22.09
N ARG A 103 10.57 -2.14 23.31
CA ARG A 103 11.46 -1.33 24.14
C ARG A 103 12.91 -1.40 23.71
N ASN A 104 13.28 -2.44 22.94
CA ASN A 104 14.63 -2.68 22.43
C ASN A 104 14.62 -3.26 21.01
N LEU A 105 14.50 -2.38 20.01
CA LEU A 105 14.46 -2.80 18.61
C LEU A 105 15.77 -3.44 18.10
N GLU A 106 16.87 -3.34 18.86
CA GLU A 106 18.14 -3.98 18.51
C GLU A 106 18.11 -5.50 18.68
N GLU A 107 17.18 -6.04 19.46
CA GLU A 107 16.93 -7.49 19.53
C GLU A 107 16.43 -8.05 18.19
N GLY A 108 15.95 -7.18 17.31
CA GLY A 108 15.55 -7.52 15.96
C GLY A 108 14.05 -7.75 15.79
N PHE A 109 13.73 -8.32 14.65
CA PHE A 109 12.36 -8.48 14.18
C PHE A 109 12.09 -9.90 13.71
N LYS A 110 10.89 -10.38 13.96
CA LYS A 110 10.31 -11.52 13.26
C LYS A 110 9.65 -11.02 11.99
N LEU A 111 10.27 -11.28 10.84
CA LEU A 111 9.74 -10.94 9.52
C LEU A 111 8.66 -11.97 9.14
N LEU A 112 7.52 -11.49 8.63
CA LEU A 112 6.37 -12.35 8.31
C LEU A 112 6.16 -12.47 6.81
N GLU A 113 6.01 -11.34 6.13
CA GLU A 113 5.83 -11.29 4.69
C GLU A 113 6.50 -10.07 4.08
N THR A 114 6.96 -10.20 2.85
CA THR A 114 7.38 -9.09 2.00
C THR A 114 6.49 -9.03 0.78
N ARG A 115 5.78 -7.93 0.60
CA ARG A 115 4.95 -7.66 -0.57
C ARG A 115 5.72 -6.82 -1.57
N LEU A 116 5.64 -7.21 -2.83
CA LEU A 116 6.16 -6.43 -3.95
C LEU A 116 4.98 -5.92 -4.78
N LEU A 117 5.09 -4.69 -5.25
CA LEU A 117 4.34 -4.19 -6.40
C LEU A 117 5.34 -3.94 -7.51
N VAL A 118 5.30 -4.74 -8.56
CA VAL A 118 6.22 -4.67 -9.70
C VAL A 118 5.52 -4.00 -10.86
N LYS A 119 6.09 -2.90 -11.37
CA LYS A 119 5.55 -2.15 -12.51
C LYS A 119 6.05 -2.73 -13.82
N ASN A 120 5.14 -3.19 -14.68
CA ASN A 120 5.44 -3.60 -16.04
C ASN A 120 4.58 -2.84 -17.07
N ASP A 121 4.64 -3.26 -18.34
CA ASP A 121 3.89 -2.64 -19.44
C ASP A 121 2.36 -2.74 -19.27
N PHE A 122 1.88 -3.75 -18.56
CA PHE A 122 0.45 -3.98 -18.32
C PHE A 122 -0.07 -3.31 -17.03
N GLY A 123 0.83 -2.79 -16.19
CA GLY A 123 0.47 -2.15 -14.93
C GLY A 123 1.29 -2.65 -13.74
N TRP A 124 0.67 -2.67 -12.57
CA TRP A 124 1.29 -3.14 -11.33
C TRP A 124 0.87 -4.57 -11.02
N ILE A 125 1.84 -5.40 -10.66
CA ILE A 125 1.62 -6.80 -10.27
C ILE A 125 1.94 -6.95 -8.80
N PRO A 126 0.95 -7.37 -7.98
CA PRO A 126 1.18 -7.67 -6.58
C PRO A 126 1.74 -9.09 -6.42
N LEU A 127 2.81 -9.21 -5.64
CA LEU A 127 3.43 -10.47 -5.27
C LEU A 127 3.59 -10.51 -3.74
N SER A 128 3.41 -11.67 -3.14
CA SER A 128 3.60 -11.87 -1.70
C SER A 128 4.61 -12.99 -1.46
N TYR A 129 5.61 -12.67 -0.64
CA TYR A 129 6.69 -13.58 -0.22
C TYR A 129 6.55 -13.81 1.28
N ILE A 130 6.42 -15.07 1.66
CA ILE A 130 6.26 -15.50 3.05
C ILE A 130 7.62 -15.93 3.60
N TRP A 131 8.03 -15.36 4.73
CA TRP A 131 9.29 -15.67 5.39
C TRP A 131 9.27 -17.06 6.00
N ASN A 132 10.41 -17.77 5.89
CA ASN A 132 10.62 -19.03 6.59
C ASN A 132 10.90 -18.78 8.09
N ASP A 133 10.77 -19.83 8.89
CA ASP A 133 10.94 -19.73 10.36
C ASP A 133 12.40 -19.40 10.74
N GLU A 134 13.38 -19.82 9.92
CA GLU A 134 14.81 -19.53 10.11
C GLU A 134 15.17 -18.07 9.80
N GLN A 135 14.24 -17.29 9.24
CA GLN A 135 14.43 -15.89 8.87
C GLN A 135 15.60 -15.68 7.89
N THR A 136 15.83 -16.64 6.99
CA THR A 136 16.93 -16.60 6.01
C THR A 136 16.47 -16.17 4.63
N ASN A 137 15.19 -16.41 4.29
CA ASN A 137 14.62 -16.02 3.00
C ASN A 137 13.08 -15.99 3.07
N ALA A 138 12.47 -15.43 2.03
CA ALA A 138 11.01 -15.46 1.84
C ALA A 138 10.67 -16.05 0.48
N TYR A 139 9.56 -16.79 0.41
CA TYR A 139 9.14 -17.59 -0.73
C TYR A 139 7.82 -17.09 -1.30
N LEU A 140 7.72 -17.03 -2.62
CA LEU A 140 6.52 -16.61 -3.33
C LEU A 140 5.33 -17.49 -2.97
N LYS A 141 4.23 -16.86 -2.52
CA LYS A 141 3.02 -17.57 -2.14
C LYS A 141 1.77 -16.79 -2.58
N TYR A 142 0.93 -17.42 -3.36
CA TYR A 142 -0.31 -16.82 -3.88
C TYR A 142 -1.51 -16.99 -2.95
N THR A 143 -1.49 -17.98 -2.07
CA THR A 143 -2.63 -18.39 -1.23
C THR A 143 -2.76 -17.64 0.11
N GLY A 144 -1.82 -16.75 0.41
CA GLY A 144 -1.71 -16.13 1.73
C GLY A 144 -1.17 -17.08 2.80
N HIS A 145 -1.04 -16.58 4.03
CA HIS A 145 -0.54 -17.35 5.17
C HIS A 145 -1.07 -16.80 6.49
N THR A 146 -1.06 -17.63 7.54
CA THR A 146 -1.42 -17.21 8.89
C THR A 146 -0.27 -17.50 9.84
N PHE A 147 0.12 -16.49 10.61
CA PHE A 147 1.16 -16.58 11.64
C PHE A 147 0.55 -16.39 13.01
N ASN A 148 1.04 -17.14 13.98
CA ASN A 148 0.86 -16.82 15.40
C ASN A 148 2.10 -16.04 15.84
N VAL A 149 1.89 -14.82 16.34
CA VAL A 149 2.99 -13.90 16.68
C VAL A 149 2.76 -13.36 18.08
N SER A 150 3.79 -13.48 18.92
CA SER A 150 3.87 -12.79 20.21
C SER A 150 5.02 -11.79 20.15
N TRP A 151 4.88 -10.68 20.89
CA TRP A 151 5.92 -9.66 21.06
C TRP A 151 5.73 -8.96 22.40
N ILE A 152 6.77 -8.29 22.89
CA ILE A 152 6.67 -7.45 24.08
C ILE A 152 6.38 -6.01 23.65
N SER A 153 5.31 -5.43 24.17
CA SER A 153 4.91 -4.05 23.88
C SER A 153 5.80 -3.02 24.59
N GLU A 154 5.72 -1.74 24.19
CA GLU A 154 6.39 -0.62 24.88
C GLU A 154 6.08 -0.57 26.40
N LYS A 155 4.92 -1.06 26.82
CA LYS A 155 4.53 -1.16 28.23
C LYS A 155 5.10 -2.38 28.94
N GLY A 156 5.87 -3.24 28.24
CA GLY A 156 6.43 -4.48 28.78
C GLY A 156 5.42 -5.64 28.88
N GLU A 157 4.27 -5.52 28.24
CA GLU A 157 3.23 -6.55 28.21
C GLU A 157 3.45 -7.49 27.02
N GLU A 158 3.28 -8.80 27.26
CA GLU A 158 3.23 -9.75 26.14
C GLU A 158 1.93 -9.54 25.35
N LYS A 159 2.07 -9.30 24.06
CA LYS A 159 0.97 -9.18 23.10
C LYS A 159 0.98 -10.37 22.16
N PHE A 160 -0.19 -10.67 21.62
CA PHE A 160 -0.38 -11.77 20.66
C PHE A 160 -1.33 -11.37 19.55
N VAL A 161 -1.04 -11.84 18.36
CA VAL A 161 -1.92 -11.71 17.20
C VAL A 161 -1.86 -12.95 16.32
N ARG A 162 -2.99 -13.30 15.75
CA ARG A 162 -3.08 -14.23 14.63
C ARG A 162 -3.02 -13.44 13.32
N TYR A 163 -1.79 -13.06 12.93
CA TYR A 163 -1.56 -12.25 11.74
C TYR A 163 -1.91 -13.02 10.45
N ARG A 164 -2.63 -12.36 9.53
CA ARG A 164 -3.00 -12.92 8.23
C ARG A 164 -2.33 -12.18 7.10
N ALA A 165 -1.37 -12.81 6.44
CA ALA A 165 -0.88 -12.39 5.13
C ALA A 165 -1.98 -12.66 4.09
N PRO A 166 -2.44 -11.66 3.31
CA PRO A 166 -3.51 -11.83 2.34
C PRO A 166 -3.06 -12.68 1.14
N ASN A 167 -4.03 -13.28 0.47
CA ASN A 167 -3.80 -13.87 -0.84
C ASN A 167 -3.78 -12.79 -1.95
N VAL A 168 -3.33 -13.15 -3.15
CA VAL A 168 -3.20 -12.22 -4.28
C VAL A 168 -4.53 -11.55 -4.66
N ASN A 169 -5.65 -12.25 -4.58
CA ASN A 169 -6.97 -11.66 -4.89
C ASN A 169 -7.37 -10.60 -3.86
N GLN A 170 -7.01 -10.79 -2.59
CA GLN A 170 -7.27 -9.82 -1.53
C GLN A 170 -6.43 -8.54 -1.69
N CYS A 171 -5.30 -8.57 -2.41
CA CYS A 171 -4.54 -7.36 -2.72
C CYS A 171 -5.37 -6.37 -3.55
N LYS A 172 -6.22 -6.88 -4.46
CA LYS A 172 -7.10 -6.06 -5.29
C LYS A 172 -8.05 -5.21 -4.46
N SER A 173 -8.60 -5.77 -3.37
CA SER A 173 -9.59 -5.06 -2.53
C SER A 173 -9.10 -3.70 -2.03
N CYS A 174 -7.77 -3.54 -1.81
CA CYS A 174 -7.16 -2.29 -1.35
C CYS A 174 -6.45 -1.51 -2.47
N HIS A 175 -5.93 -2.21 -3.49
CA HIS A 175 -5.03 -1.63 -4.48
C HIS A 175 -5.68 -1.34 -5.83
N GLU A 176 -6.93 -1.80 -6.06
CA GLU A 176 -7.61 -1.61 -7.34
C GLU A 176 -8.44 -0.33 -7.37
N ILE A 177 -8.18 0.51 -8.36
CA ILE A 177 -8.95 1.72 -8.66
C ILE A 177 -9.21 1.72 -10.16
N ASN A 178 -10.48 1.81 -10.56
CA ASN A 178 -10.91 1.74 -11.97
C ASN A 178 -10.30 0.51 -12.68
N GLU A 179 -10.42 -0.66 -12.05
CA GLU A 179 -9.95 -1.96 -12.57
C GLU A 179 -8.42 -2.06 -12.76
N LYS A 180 -7.66 -1.13 -12.19
CA LYS A 180 -6.18 -1.12 -12.28
C LYS A 180 -5.56 -1.17 -10.91
N ILE A 181 -4.62 -2.10 -10.72
CA ILE A 181 -3.81 -2.14 -9.51
C ILE A 181 -2.92 -0.91 -9.43
N GLN A 182 -2.88 -0.27 -8.25
CA GLN A 182 -2.07 0.92 -7.99
C GLN A 182 -1.43 0.86 -6.59
N PRO A 183 -0.25 1.48 -6.41
CA PRO A 183 0.29 1.74 -5.08
C PRO A 183 -0.63 2.68 -4.29
N ILE A 184 -0.52 2.66 -2.97
CA ILE A 184 -1.28 3.55 -2.08
C ILE A 184 -0.37 4.61 -1.45
N GLY A 185 0.83 4.20 -1.05
CA GLY A 185 1.68 4.97 -0.14
C GLY A 185 2.43 6.15 -0.72
N PRO A 186 3.29 5.99 -1.76
CA PRO A 186 4.22 7.02 -2.18
C PRO A 186 3.53 8.14 -2.99
N LYS A 187 3.04 9.15 -2.30
CA LYS A 187 2.44 10.38 -2.82
C LYS A 187 2.93 11.58 -2.01
N GLY A 188 2.82 12.78 -2.56
CA GLY A 188 3.41 14.00 -2.00
C GLY A 188 3.16 14.15 -0.50
N ARG A 189 1.89 14.14 -0.08
CA ARG A 189 1.52 14.30 1.34
C ARG A 189 2.07 13.21 2.28
N ASN A 190 2.32 12.00 1.78
CA ASN A 190 2.87 10.92 2.60
C ASN A 190 4.40 10.96 2.68
N MET A 191 5.04 11.53 1.66
CA MET A 191 6.50 11.53 1.51
C MET A 191 7.16 12.84 1.95
N ASN A 192 6.37 13.92 2.14
CA ASN A 192 6.90 15.22 2.56
C ASN A 192 7.19 15.26 4.07
N ILE A 193 8.04 14.36 4.52
CA ILE A 193 8.52 14.22 5.89
C ILE A 193 10.00 13.85 5.90
N ASP A 194 10.67 14.08 7.00
CA ASP A 194 12.07 13.72 7.19
C ASP A 194 12.26 12.22 7.38
N PHE A 195 13.35 11.69 6.85
CA PHE A 195 13.82 10.34 7.04
C PHE A 195 15.32 10.31 7.38
N ASN A 196 15.74 9.37 8.24
CA ASN A 196 17.14 9.16 8.57
C ASN A 196 17.77 8.20 7.54
N TYR A 197 18.43 8.77 6.52
CA TYR A 197 19.24 8.01 5.57
C TYR A 197 20.63 7.73 6.15
N GLN A 198 21.38 6.85 5.53
CA GLN A 198 22.77 6.53 5.97
C GLN A 198 23.69 7.76 6.02
N ASN A 199 23.46 8.73 5.15
CA ASN A 199 24.22 9.98 5.04
C ASN A 199 23.59 11.17 5.78
N GLY A 200 22.65 10.91 6.69
CA GLY A 200 22.02 11.92 7.54
C GLY A 200 20.51 12.08 7.31
N LYS A 201 19.92 12.91 8.13
CA LYS A 201 18.48 13.25 8.08
C LYS A 201 18.19 14.19 6.92
N ALA A 202 17.18 13.88 6.13
CA ALA A 202 16.72 14.73 5.02
C ALA A 202 15.22 14.55 4.76
N ASN A 203 14.57 15.60 4.23
CA ASN A 203 13.23 15.47 3.66
C ASN A 203 13.24 14.48 2.50
N GLN A 204 12.31 13.56 2.46
CA GLN A 204 12.32 12.46 1.49
C GLN A 204 12.13 12.93 0.05
N ILE A 205 11.28 13.93 -0.19
CA ILE A 205 11.05 14.48 -1.53
C ILE A 205 12.33 15.14 -2.05
N ASP A 206 12.98 15.94 -1.22
CA ASP A 206 14.25 16.58 -1.58
C ASP A 206 15.36 15.56 -1.80
N TYR A 207 15.42 14.53 -0.97
CA TYR A 207 16.40 13.46 -1.11
C TYR A 207 16.20 12.70 -2.42
N TRP A 208 14.95 12.35 -2.78
CA TRP A 208 14.65 11.68 -4.04
C TRP A 208 14.94 12.57 -5.25
N GLN A 209 14.66 13.87 -5.15
CA GLN A 209 15.01 14.83 -6.21
C GLN A 209 16.51 14.94 -6.43
N LYS A 210 17.31 15.12 -5.36
CA LYS A 210 18.78 15.19 -5.44
C LYS A 210 19.43 13.93 -6.00
N ARG A 211 18.78 12.80 -5.86
CA ARG A 211 19.22 11.50 -6.41
C ARG A 211 18.65 11.21 -7.82
N ASN A 212 17.96 12.16 -8.42
CA ASN A 212 17.28 11.99 -9.70
C ASN A 212 16.25 10.84 -9.73
N LEU A 213 15.63 10.53 -8.58
CA LEU A 213 14.59 9.50 -8.45
C LEU A 213 13.19 10.06 -8.59
N LEU A 214 13.00 11.37 -8.41
CA LEU A 214 11.73 12.07 -8.51
C LEU A 214 11.93 13.40 -9.27
N LYS A 215 11.08 13.66 -10.25
CA LYS A 215 11.08 14.86 -11.08
C LYS A 215 9.72 15.54 -11.11
N ASN A 216 9.65 16.73 -11.71
CA ASN A 216 8.43 17.53 -11.85
C ASN A 216 7.79 17.91 -10.50
N ILE A 217 8.63 18.16 -9.49
CA ILE A 217 8.18 18.57 -8.16
C ILE A 217 7.76 20.04 -8.25
N PRO A 218 6.58 20.44 -7.71
CA PRO A 218 6.16 21.84 -7.68
C PRO A 218 7.08 22.66 -6.78
N ASN A 219 7.26 23.93 -7.11
CA ASN A 219 8.09 24.87 -6.32
C ASN A 219 7.57 25.05 -4.88
N ILE A 220 6.27 24.88 -4.67
CA ILE A 220 5.63 24.96 -3.35
C ILE A 220 4.89 23.63 -3.11
N LEU A 221 5.33 22.91 -2.09
CA LEU A 221 4.68 21.67 -1.64
C LEU A 221 3.58 22.03 -0.63
N ASN A 222 2.34 22.11 -1.10
CA ASN A 222 1.18 22.40 -0.26
C ASN A 222 0.52 21.11 0.28
N GLU A 223 1.22 19.96 0.24
CA GLU A 223 0.71 18.68 0.69
C GLU A 223 1.33 18.28 2.04
N ASN A 224 0.88 18.96 3.12
CA ASN A 224 1.31 18.70 4.50
C ASN A 224 0.11 18.27 5.36
N PRO A 225 -0.33 17.03 5.29
CA PRO A 225 -1.43 16.56 6.12
C PRO A 225 -1.01 16.53 7.59
N ALA A 226 -1.97 16.69 8.48
CA ALA A 226 -1.73 16.48 9.89
C ALA A 226 -1.22 15.04 10.12
N ILE A 227 -0.31 14.87 11.06
CA ILE A 227 0.08 13.54 11.55
C ILE A 227 -0.97 13.10 12.56
N TRP A 228 -1.57 11.96 12.34
CA TRP A 228 -2.77 11.53 13.07
C TRP A 228 -2.54 11.38 14.59
N ASP A 229 -1.34 10.99 15.01
CA ASP A 229 -0.92 10.80 16.41
C ASP A 229 -0.17 12.01 17.01
N ASP A 230 0.05 13.08 16.25
CA ASP A 230 0.68 14.31 16.76
C ASP A 230 -0.36 15.26 17.31
N ILE A 231 -0.37 15.43 18.64
CA ILE A 231 -1.31 16.30 19.38
C ILE A 231 -1.20 17.79 19.06
N ASN A 232 -0.15 18.24 18.39
CA ASN A 232 0.00 19.63 17.94
C ASN A 232 -0.95 19.99 16.80
N TYR A 233 -1.49 19.01 16.09
CA TYR A 233 -2.55 19.24 15.11
C TYR A 233 -3.93 19.17 15.76
N ASN A 234 -4.89 19.90 15.19
CA ASN A 234 -6.27 19.81 15.69
C ASN A 234 -6.87 18.41 15.44
N ILE A 235 -7.81 18.01 16.29
CA ILE A 235 -8.38 16.64 16.29
C ILE A 235 -9.11 16.30 14.96
N SER A 236 -9.74 17.28 14.32
CA SER A 236 -10.45 17.05 13.06
C SER A 236 -9.46 16.73 11.93
N ASP A 237 -8.36 17.46 11.83
CA ASP A 237 -7.34 17.21 10.79
C ASP A 237 -6.63 15.89 11.04
N ARG A 238 -6.35 15.54 12.29
CA ARG A 238 -5.81 14.24 12.70
C ARG A 238 -6.75 13.11 12.29
N ALA A 239 -8.03 13.22 12.61
CA ALA A 239 -9.04 12.23 12.23
C ALA A 239 -9.16 12.09 10.71
N ARG A 240 -9.13 13.21 9.96
CA ARG A 240 -9.15 13.20 8.49
C ARG A 240 -7.93 12.50 7.91
N SER A 241 -6.74 12.76 8.44
CA SER A 241 -5.50 12.09 8.02
C SER A 241 -5.52 10.59 8.34
N TYR A 242 -6.06 10.20 9.50
CA TYR A 242 -6.26 8.79 9.87
C TYR A 242 -7.19 8.09 8.88
N LEU A 243 -8.33 8.70 8.57
CA LEU A 243 -9.33 8.14 7.65
C LEU A 243 -8.81 8.05 6.21
N ASP A 244 -8.04 9.06 5.74
CA ASP A 244 -7.37 8.99 4.43
C ASP A 244 -6.38 7.81 4.36
N ALA A 245 -5.58 7.62 5.41
CA ALA A 245 -4.57 6.58 5.43
C ALA A 245 -5.16 5.16 5.53
N ASN A 246 -6.21 4.99 6.35
CA ASN A 246 -6.74 3.67 6.70
C ASN A 246 -7.96 3.24 5.89
N CYS A 247 -8.68 4.17 5.27
CA CYS A 247 -10.00 3.90 4.69
C CYS A 247 -10.15 4.37 3.23
N ALA A 248 -9.52 5.51 2.87
CA ALA A 248 -9.76 6.13 1.57
C ALA A 248 -9.32 5.27 0.37
N HIS A 249 -8.35 4.37 0.54
CA HIS A 249 -7.92 3.49 -0.55
C HIS A 249 -9.04 2.54 -1.04
N CYS A 250 -10.03 2.23 -0.18
CA CYS A 250 -11.26 1.52 -0.56
C CYS A 250 -12.44 2.49 -0.72
N HIS A 251 -12.57 3.49 0.17
CA HIS A 251 -13.66 4.44 0.22
C HIS A 251 -13.36 5.70 -0.62
N GLN A 252 -13.27 5.53 -1.93
CA GLN A 252 -13.12 6.58 -2.92
C GLN A 252 -13.77 6.16 -4.24
N LYS A 253 -13.92 7.13 -5.15
CA LYS A 253 -14.49 6.87 -6.47
C LYS A 253 -13.65 5.86 -7.25
N GLY A 254 -14.28 4.83 -7.79
CA GLY A 254 -13.64 3.79 -8.60
C GLY A 254 -12.91 2.70 -7.82
N ALA A 255 -12.88 2.75 -6.47
CA ALA A 255 -12.29 1.72 -5.61
C ALA A 255 -13.35 0.71 -5.12
N SER A 256 -12.94 -0.29 -4.35
CA SER A 256 -13.77 -1.44 -3.96
C SER A 256 -15.05 -1.07 -3.20
N ALA A 257 -15.05 -0.01 -2.40
CA ALA A 257 -16.23 0.49 -1.67
C ALA A 257 -16.92 1.69 -2.38
N ASN A 258 -16.67 1.91 -3.67
CA ASN A 258 -17.24 3.00 -4.45
C ASN A 258 -18.77 3.09 -4.37
N ASN A 259 -19.46 1.95 -4.38
CA ASN A 259 -20.92 1.86 -4.32
C ASN A 259 -21.52 2.41 -3.01
N SER A 260 -20.74 2.56 -1.96
CA SER A 260 -21.18 3.16 -0.69
C SER A 260 -21.49 4.66 -0.83
N GLY A 261 -20.92 5.34 -1.82
CA GLY A 261 -20.95 6.80 -1.94
C GLY A 261 -20.42 7.52 -0.69
N PHE A 262 -19.60 6.82 0.09
CA PHE A 262 -18.94 7.29 1.30
C PHE A 262 -17.44 7.33 1.02
N TYR A 263 -16.88 8.53 0.84
CA TYR A 263 -15.50 8.73 0.40
C TYR A 263 -14.71 9.49 1.47
N LEU A 264 -13.48 9.05 1.69
CA LEU A 264 -12.66 9.49 2.81
C LEU A 264 -11.31 10.09 2.39
N ASN A 265 -11.16 10.39 1.09
CA ASN A 265 -9.99 11.11 0.61
C ASN A 265 -9.80 12.42 1.38
N LEU A 266 -8.57 12.79 1.66
CA LEU A 266 -8.25 13.97 2.46
C LEU A 266 -8.80 15.28 1.85
N ASP A 267 -8.88 15.35 0.53
CA ASP A 267 -9.38 16.48 -0.26
C ASP A 267 -10.92 16.53 -0.39
N GLU A 268 -11.65 15.48 0.07
CA GLU A 268 -13.11 15.53 0.09
C GLU A 268 -13.61 16.51 1.15
N THR A 269 -14.50 17.43 0.76
CA THR A 269 -15.03 18.48 1.64
C THR A 269 -16.54 18.42 1.83
N ASN A 270 -17.23 17.60 1.03
CA ASN A 270 -18.69 17.45 1.13
C ASN A 270 -19.07 16.55 2.31
N ASN A 271 -19.69 17.14 3.32
CA ASN A 271 -20.08 16.43 4.54
C ASN A 271 -20.95 15.19 4.28
N SER A 272 -21.87 15.23 3.31
CA SER A 272 -22.73 14.08 2.98
C SER A 272 -21.88 12.94 2.36
N ILE A 273 -20.90 13.26 1.52
CA ILE A 273 -19.98 12.27 0.95
C ILE A 273 -19.06 11.73 2.04
N LEU A 274 -18.62 12.55 2.98
CA LEU A 274 -17.87 12.16 4.16
C LEU A 274 -18.67 11.33 5.17
N GLY A 275 -19.97 11.12 4.93
CA GLY A 275 -20.81 10.24 5.74
C GLY A 275 -21.60 10.92 6.87
N PHE A 276 -21.52 12.25 7.01
CA PHE A 276 -22.27 12.97 8.04
C PHE A 276 -23.78 12.89 7.77
N TYR A 277 -24.53 12.40 8.74
CA TYR A 277 -25.98 12.13 8.66
C TYR A 277 -26.38 11.26 7.46
N LYS A 278 -25.44 10.52 6.86
CA LYS A 278 -25.68 9.63 5.75
C LYS A 278 -26.07 8.25 6.23
N SER A 279 -27.20 7.75 5.76
CA SER A 279 -27.59 6.36 5.98
C SER A 279 -26.72 5.41 5.14
N PRO A 280 -26.38 4.22 5.64
CA PRO A 280 -25.60 3.24 4.86
C PRO A 280 -26.43 2.70 3.69
N VAL A 281 -25.77 2.41 2.57
CA VAL A 281 -26.44 1.83 1.39
C VAL A 281 -26.72 0.34 1.57
N ALA A 282 -25.76 -0.41 2.09
CA ALA A 282 -25.84 -1.86 2.23
C ALA A 282 -24.92 -2.38 3.35
N ALA A 283 -25.14 -1.92 4.60
CA ALA A 283 -24.27 -2.35 5.71
C ALA A 283 -24.72 -3.68 6.37
N GLY A 284 -25.97 -4.13 6.11
CA GLY A 284 -26.48 -5.34 6.76
C GLY A 284 -26.30 -5.31 8.28
N ARG A 285 -25.81 -6.41 8.88
CA ARG A 285 -25.50 -6.47 10.32
C ARG A 285 -24.35 -5.54 10.73
N GLY A 286 -23.53 -5.09 9.77
CA GLY A 286 -22.47 -4.09 10.01
C GLY A 286 -23.01 -2.69 10.34
N SER A 287 -24.34 -2.44 10.22
CA SER A 287 -24.94 -1.21 10.70
C SER A 287 -25.09 -1.17 12.25
N GLY A 288 -25.08 -2.33 12.90
CA GLY A 288 -25.35 -2.41 14.35
C GLY A 288 -26.74 -1.87 14.76
N GLY A 289 -27.69 -1.75 13.81
CA GLY A 289 -28.98 -1.08 14.03
C GLY A 289 -28.89 0.45 14.06
N LEU A 290 -27.71 1.03 13.80
CA LEU A 290 -27.50 2.47 13.81
C LEU A 290 -27.93 3.09 12.47
N LYS A 291 -28.32 4.38 12.53
CA LYS A 291 -28.93 5.07 11.42
C LYS A 291 -27.93 5.74 10.46
N TYR A 292 -26.86 6.30 10.99
CA TYR A 292 -25.94 7.14 10.22
C TYR A 292 -24.53 6.58 10.21
N ILE A 293 -23.80 6.78 9.09
CA ILE A 293 -22.38 6.42 8.99
C ILE A 293 -21.58 7.22 10.02
N ILE A 294 -21.77 8.56 10.04
CA ILE A 294 -21.26 9.45 11.09
C ILE A 294 -22.44 10.26 11.64
N ASN A 295 -22.70 10.15 12.93
CA ASN A 295 -23.63 11.01 13.66
C ASN A 295 -22.81 12.05 14.43
N PRO A 296 -22.69 13.31 13.96
CA PRO A 296 -21.83 14.31 14.58
C PRO A 296 -22.17 14.56 16.04
N GLY A 297 -21.15 14.57 16.90
CA GLY A 297 -21.31 14.71 18.36
C GLY A 297 -21.78 13.45 19.07
N LYS A 298 -22.05 12.36 18.34
CA LYS A 298 -22.56 11.10 18.91
C LYS A 298 -21.77 9.91 18.36
N PRO A 299 -20.55 9.68 18.84
CA PRO A 299 -19.68 8.62 18.34
C PRO A 299 -20.31 7.23 18.48
N ASP A 300 -20.96 6.94 19.61
CA ASP A 300 -21.59 5.64 19.87
C ASP A 300 -22.84 5.37 19.00
N GLU A 301 -23.40 6.40 18.37
CA GLU A 301 -24.48 6.29 17.39
C GLU A 301 -23.96 6.31 15.94
N SER A 302 -22.64 6.16 15.73
CA SER A 302 -21.97 6.21 14.43
C SER A 302 -21.54 4.83 13.97
N ILE A 303 -22.03 4.39 12.80
CA ILE A 303 -21.67 3.10 12.18
C ILE A 303 -20.16 2.99 11.94
N LEU A 304 -19.50 4.09 11.58
CA LEU A 304 -18.05 4.12 11.37
C LEU A 304 -17.32 3.62 12.61
N LEU A 305 -17.56 4.20 13.78
CA LEU A 305 -16.91 3.82 15.03
C LEU A 305 -17.32 2.41 15.48
N TYR A 306 -18.59 2.06 15.36
CA TYR A 306 -19.09 0.71 15.63
C TYR A 306 -18.31 -0.35 14.86
N ARG A 307 -18.09 -0.14 13.54
CA ARG A 307 -17.34 -1.07 12.71
C ARG A 307 -15.84 -1.07 13.01
N MET A 308 -15.25 0.10 13.30
CA MET A 308 -13.85 0.20 13.69
C MET A 308 -13.56 -0.54 14.99
N ASN A 309 -14.48 -0.52 15.95
CA ASN A 309 -14.38 -1.20 17.24
C ASN A 309 -14.74 -2.69 17.18
N SER A 310 -15.20 -3.21 16.06
CA SER A 310 -15.50 -4.63 15.91
C SER A 310 -14.29 -5.42 15.40
N THR A 311 -14.17 -6.67 15.87
CA THR A 311 -13.25 -7.70 15.31
C THR A 311 -14.03 -8.84 14.65
N ASP A 312 -15.37 -8.76 14.58
CA ASP A 312 -16.19 -9.71 13.82
C ASP A 312 -15.96 -9.50 12.30
N PRO A 313 -15.49 -10.51 11.56
CA PRO A 313 -15.20 -10.40 10.13
C PRO A 313 -16.37 -9.91 9.26
N GLY A 314 -17.62 -10.09 9.70
CA GLY A 314 -18.80 -9.59 8.98
C GLY A 314 -19.25 -8.19 9.37
N VAL A 315 -18.58 -7.55 10.32
CA VAL A 315 -18.88 -6.23 10.86
C VAL A 315 -17.71 -5.28 10.77
N MET A 316 -16.51 -5.75 11.08
CA MET A 316 -15.31 -4.91 11.20
C MET A 316 -14.98 -4.12 9.93
N MET A 317 -14.38 -2.94 10.13
CA MET A 317 -13.72 -2.15 9.09
C MET A 317 -12.33 -1.69 9.58
N PRO A 318 -11.30 -1.78 8.75
CA PRO A 318 -11.22 -2.49 7.47
C PRO A 318 -11.55 -3.99 7.56
N GLU A 319 -12.10 -4.55 6.49
CA GLU A 319 -12.47 -5.98 6.42
C GLU A 319 -11.26 -6.90 6.30
N LEU A 320 -10.14 -6.36 5.86
CA LEU A 320 -8.88 -7.07 5.63
C LEU A 320 -7.72 -6.37 6.35
N SER A 321 -6.64 -7.12 6.54
CA SER A 321 -5.37 -6.62 7.08
C SER A 321 -5.37 -6.23 8.55
N ARG A 322 -6.42 -6.58 9.31
CA ARG A 322 -6.43 -6.48 10.78
C ARG A 322 -7.22 -7.60 11.43
N ASN A 323 -6.87 -7.95 12.64
CA ASN A 323 -7.59 -8.83 13.57
C ASN A 323 -7.74 -8.17 14.93
N LEU A 324 -6.97 -7.13 15.21
CA LEU A 324 -7.01 -6.35 16.45
C LEU A 324 -7.72 -5.01 16.21
N LYS A 325 -8.21 -4.40 17.29
CA LYS A 325 -8.62 -3.00 17.30
C LYS A 325 -7.39 -2.11 17.31
N HIS A 326 -7.51 -0.91 16.77
CA HIS A 326 -6.56 0.17 16.94
C HIS A 326 -7.01 0.95 18.17
N GLU A 327 -6.28 0.85 19.26
CA GLU A 327 -6.73 1.39 20.57
C GLU A 327 -6.44 2.90 20.73
N GLU A 328 -5.55 3.48 19.91
CA GLU A 328 -5.15 4.90 19.93
C GLU A 328 -6.14 5.88 19.30
#